data_48838c16d388b84d2b4f2c0baa131885
#
_entry.id   48838c16d388b84d2b4f2c0baa131885
#
_cell.length_a   1.000
_cell.length_b   1.000
_cell.length_c   1.000
_cell.angle_alpha   90.00
_cell.angle_beta   90.00
_cell.angle_gamma   90.00
#
_symmetry.space_group_name_H-M   'P 1'
#
loop_
_entity.id
_entity.type
_entity.pdbx_description
1 polymer ?
#
loop_
_entity_poly.entity_id
_entity_poly.type
_entity_poly.pdbx_seq_one_letter_code
_entity_poly.pdbx_strand_id
1 'polypeptide(L)'
;TALCLGMVEGVGRLFIRYIELKRPTGIFGEKILSHQEPMLGFGLKKGIQEDMGGWTVKTNLLGFRDTEFTFQKPANELRIFLVGGSTVFGWGVSESDSLPALLRNKIKNSDSKSIRVINAGIPWYASWHEASLIFFKIMEMNPDWIICVDALNDTAQGIAPNWEPVSHGFLDPPLKVAFERLHSSSSDRSFLGDLLSVSQTY
;
A
#
# COMPACT_ATOMS: atom_id res chain seq x y z
N THR A 1 31.88 0.78 -26.37
CA THR A 1 30.52 0.34 -25.93
C THR A 1 30.53 -0.32 -24.55
N ALA A 2 31.46 -1.24 -24.24
CA ALA A 2 31.56 -1.91 -22.92
C ALA A 2 31.89 -0.92 -21.78
N LEU A 3 32.72 0.07 -22.04
CA LEU A 3 33.13 1.10 -21.08
C LEU A 3 31.94 2.01 -20.69
N CYS A 4 31.09 2.36 -21.66
CA CYS A 4 29.89 3.17 -21.39
C CYS A 4 28.86 2.42 -20.60
N LEU A 5 28.64 1.13 -20.86
CA LEU A 5 27.75 0.28 -20.09
C LEU A 5 28.25 0.12 -18.65
N GLY A 6 29.56 -0.07 -18.45
CA GLY A 6 30.16 -0.14 -17.11
C GLY A 6 30.04 1.16 -16.33
N MET A 7 30.15 2.32 -16.99
CA MET A 7 29.92 3.63 -16.34
C MET A 7 28.45 3.83 -15.93
N VAL A 8 27.52 3.49 -16.82
CA VAL A 8 26.07 3.59 -16.51
C VAL A 8 25.69 2.68 -15.36
N GLU A 9 26.21 1.44 -15.34
CA GLU A 9 26.00 0.51 -14.25
C GLU A 9 26.65 1.00 -12.94
N GLY A 10 27.87 1.52 -12.99
CA GLY A 10 28.58 2.08 -11.83
C GLY A 10 27.86 3.28 -11.23
N VAL A 11 27.41 4.22 -12.08
CA VAL A 11 26.62 5.38 -11.64
C VAL A 11 25.26 4.95 -11.09
N GLY A 12 24.58 3.98 -11.72
CA GLY A 12 23.34 3.42 -11.24
C GLY A 12 23.49 2.78 -9.84
N ARG A 13 24.54 1.98 -9.65
CA ARG A 13 24.84 1.35 -8.33
C ARG A 13 25.19 2.39 -7.26
N LEU A 14 25.97 3.44 -7.60
CA LEU A 14 26.28 4.54 -6.70
C LEU A 14 25.04 5.34 -6.34
N PHE A 15 24.15 5.58 -7.29
CA PHE A 15 22.89 6.28 -7.07
C PHE A 15 21.93 5.47 -6.18
N ILE A 16 21.81 4.15 -6.43
CA ILE A 16 21.04 3.24 -5.58
C ILE A 16 21.62 3.25 -4.15
N ARG A 17 22.94 3.11 -4.01
CA ARG A 17 23.60 3.13 -2.71
C ARG A 17 23.47 4.48 -2.00
N TYR A 18 23.47 5.59 -2.73
CA TYR A 18 23.21 6.93 -2.18
C TYR A 18 21.77 7.07 -1.67
N ILE A 19 20.80 6.53 -2.41
CA ILE A 19 19.40 6.47 -1.98
C ILE A 19 19.27 5.56 -0.75
N GLU A 20 19.94 4.41 -0.74
CA GLU A 20 19.96 3.49 0.41
C GLU A 20 20.55 4.12 1.67
N LEU A 21 21.64 4.87 1.55
CA LEU A 21 22.28 5.57 2.66
C LEU A 21 21.47 6.77 3.18
N LYS A 22 20.62 7.35 2.33
CA LYS A 22 19.74 8.47 2.69
C LYS A 22 18.29 8.05 2.98
N ARG A 23 17.98 6.75 2.99
CA ARG A 23 16.63 6.30 3.35
C ARG A 23 16.34 6.70 4.81
N PRO A 24 15.45 7.65 5.05
CA PRO A 24 14.89 7.88 6.38
C PRO A 24 13.81 6.83 6.67
N THR A 25 14.13 5.55 6.46
CA THR A 25 13.13 4.47 6.42
C THR A 25 12.60 4.07 7.79
N GLY A 26 13.38 4.22 8.86
CA GLY A 26 12.93 3.91 10.21
C GLY A 26 11.94 4.93 10.77
N ILE A 27 12.27 6.21 10.67
CA ILE A 27 11.54 7.27 11.39
C ILE A 27 10.19 7.62 10.75
N PHE A 28 10.10 7.63 9.42
CA PHE A 28 8.86 8.03 8.73
C PHE A 28 7.82 6.90 8.72
N GLY A 29 8.24 5.66 8.54
CA GLY A 29 7.34 4.51 8.60
C GLY A 29 6.71 4.38 9.99
N GLU A 30 7.50 4.45 11.05
CA GLU A 30 7.03 4.35 12.42
C GLU A 30 6.04 5.46 12.81
N LYS A 31 6.13 6.65 12.21
CA LYS A 31 5.18 7.73 12.47
C LYS A 31 3.79 7.44 11.97
N ILE A 32 3.65 6.87 10.78
CA ILE A 32 2.37 6.78 10.05
C ILE A 32 1.84 5.35 9.87
N LEU A 33 2.70 4.32 9.98
CA LEU A 33 2.31 2.93 9.78
C LEU A 33 1.96 2.23 11.10
N SER A 34 1.02 1.31 11.02
CA SER A 34 0.58 0.43 12.11
C SER A 34 0.68 -1.01 11.68
N HIS A 35 1.19 -1.87 12.57
CA HIS A 35 1.25 -3.33 12.40
C HIS A 35 0.07 -4.04 13.09
N GLN A 36 -0.97 -3.31 13.49
CA GLN A 36 -2.14 -3.85 14.20
C GLN A 36 -3.26 -4.31 13.26
N GLU A 37 -2.96 -4.49 11.98
CA GLU A 37 -3.92 -4.96 10.97
C GLU A 37 -3.53 -6.38 10.52
N PRO A 38 -3.96 -7.43 11.23
CA PRO A 38 -3.42 -8.80 11.05
C PRO A 38 -3.55 -9.35 9.64
N MET A 39 -4.65 -8.99 8.95
CA MET A 39 -4.92 -9.48 7.59
C MET A 39 -4.21 -8.67 6.50
N LEU A 40 -3.67 -7.50 6.85
CA LEU A 40 -3.02 -6.60 5.90
C LEU A 40 -1.49 -6.60 6.06
N GLY A 41 -0.97 -7.24 7.13
CA GLY A 41 0.42 -7.14 7.54
C GLY A 41 0.75 -5.78 8.15
N PHE A 42 0.38 -4.70 7.50
CA PHE A 42 0.46 -3.33 8.03
C PHE A 42 -0.57 -2.42 7.34
N GLY A 43 -0.84 -1.29 7.97
CA GLY A 43 -1.75 -0.27 7.47
C GLY A 43 -1.35 1.13 7.94
N LEU A 44 -2.17 2.13 7.72
CA LEU A 44 -1.96 3.46 8.28
C LEU A 44 -2.48 3.51 9.72
N LYS A 45 -1.77 4.22 10.60
CA LYS A 45 -2.30 4.59 11.91
C LYS A 45 -3.57 5.40 11.74
N LYS A 46 -4.55 5.16 12.61
CA LYS A 46 -5.87 5.78 12.56
C LYS A 46 -5.87 7.11 13.31
N GLY A 47 -6.50 8.14 12.73
CA GLY A 47 -6.75 9.43 13.40
C GLY A 47 -5.49 10.21 13.77
N ILE A 48 -4.42 10.09 13.01
CA ILE A 48 -3.18 10.83 13.26
C ILE A 48 -3.07 12.08 12.39
N GLN A 49 -2.24 13.00 12.87
CA GLN A 49 -1.73 14.12 12.10
C GLN A 49 -0.24 14.29 12.39
N GLU A 50 0.60 14.03 11.39
CA GLU A 50 2.06 14.00 11.52
C GLU A 50 2.72 14.97 10.54
N ASP A 51 3.67 15.76 11.04
CA ASP A 51 4.56 16.57 10.21
C ASP A 51 5.71 15.69 9.70
N MET A 52 5.86 15.67 8.39
CA MET A 52 6.85 14.86 7.66
C MET A 52 8.02 15.71 7.13
N GLY A 53 8.18 16.94 7.61
CA GLY A 53 9.22 17.84 7.16
C GLY A 53 8.89 18.54 5.84
N GLY A 54 7.93 19.45 5.88
CA GLY A 54 7.48 20.25 4.73
C GLY A 54 6.16 19.80 4.11
N TRP A 55 5.58 18.70 4.57
CA TRP A 55 4.24 18.23 4.22
C TRP A 55 3.64 17.46 5.39
N THR A 56 2.32 17.33 5.43
CA THR A 56 1.61 16.73 6.55
C THR A 56 0.86 15.47 6.10
N VAL A 57 0.89 14.43 6.93
CA VAL A 57 0.03 13.26 6.81
C VAL A 57 -1.07 13.37 7.84
N LYS A 58 -2.31 13.34 7.36
CA LYS A 58 -3.49 13.21 8.20
C LYS A 58 -4.26 11.96 7.78
N THR A 59 -4.61 11.11 8.74
CA THR A 59 -5.43 9.92 8.49
C THR A 59 -6.74 10.03 9.26
N ASN A 60 -7.79 9.43 8.72
CA ASN A 60 -9.08 9.34 9.37
C ASN A 60 -9.15 8.16 10.36
N LEU A 61 -10.25 8.06 11.08
CA LEU A 61 -10.49 6.98 12.06
C LEU A 61 -10.61 5.59 11.42
N LEU A 62 -10.82 5.50 10.11
CA LEU A 62 -10.82 4.25 9.36
C LEU A 62 -9.42 3.86 8.85
N GLY A 63 -8.39 4.70 9.07
CA GLY A 63 -7.02 4.43 8.65
C GLY A 63 -6.78 4.66 7.15
N PHE A 64 -7.43 5.66 6.58
CA PHE A 64 -7.15 6.16 5.22
C PHE A 64 -6.58 7.57 5.30
N ARG A 65 -5.71 7.95 4.37
CA ARG A 65 -5.23 9.32 4.21
C ARG A 65 -6.31 10.15 3.52
N ASP A 66 -7.37 10.42 4.23
CA ASP A 66 -8.56 11.11 3.72
C ASP A 66 -9.29 11.85 4.84
N THR A 67 -10.26 12.65 4.47
CA THR A 67 -11.25 13.21 5.41
C THR A 67 -12.12 12.12 6.00
N GLU A 68 -12.79 12.38 7.12
CA GLU A 68 -13.71 11.42 7.73
C GLU A 68 -14.85 11.06 6.78
N PHE A 69 -15.25 9.80 6.79
CA PHE A 69 -16.43 9.31 6.10
C PHE A 69 -17.03 8.13 6.88
N THR A 70 -18.30 7.84 6.61
CA THR A 70 -19.00 6.75 7.28
C THR A 70 -18.59 5.38 6.72
N PHE A 71 -18.40 4.39 7.59
CA PHE A 71 -18.15 3.01 7.16
C PHE A 71 -19.29 2.51 6.26
N GLN A 72 -20.53 2.68 6.72
CA GLN A 72 -21.71 2.38 5.92
C GLN A 72 -21.89 3.42 4.81
N LYS A 73 -21.99 2.94 3.56
CA LYS A 73 -22.19 3.82 2.41
C LYS A 73 -23.61 4.42 2.42
N PRO A 74 -23.73 5.76 2.33
CA PRO A 74 -25.03 6.40 2.11
C PRO A 74 -25.68 5.97 0.79
N ALA A 75 -27.00 5.87 0.75
CA ALA A 75 -27.73 5.40 -0.42
C ALA A 75 -27.54 6.28 -1.68
N ASN A 76 -27.27 7.56 -1.47
CA ASN A 76 -27.04 8.53 -2.55
C ASN A 76 -25.53 8.78 -2.83
N GLU A 77 -24.62 7.95 -2.32
CA GLU A 77 -23.18 8.06 -2.54
C GLU A 77 -22.72 7.04 -3.61
N LEU A 78 -21.90 7.52 -4.55
CA LEU A 78 -21.05 6.70 -5.40
C LEU A 78 -19.64 6.72 -4.82
N ARG A 79 -19.19 5.56 -4.39
CA ARG A 79 -17.93 5.39 -3.64
C ARG A 79 -16.85 4.78 -4.50
N ILE A 80 -15.75 5.54 -4.68
CA ILE A 80 -14.59 5.16 -5.48
C ILE A 80 -13.37 5.08 -4.56
N PHE A 81 -12.69 3.95 -4.56
CA PHE A 81 -11.39 3.80 -3.88
C PHE A 81 -10.27 3.84 -4.90
N LEU A 82 -9.28 4.71 -4.68
CA LEU A 82 -7.97 4.60 -5.34
C LEU A 82 -7.04 3.82 -4.42
N VAL A 83 -6.60 2.66 -4.90
CA VAL A 83 -5.71 1.73 -4.21
C VAL A 83 -4.34 1.79 -4.86
N GLY A 84 -3.29 1.72 -4.08
CA GLY A 84 -1.92 1.75 -4.58
C GLY A 84 -0.89 1.98 -3.49
N GLY A 85 0.35 2.11 -3.91
CA GLY A 85 1.49 2.40 -3.05
C GLY A 85 1.64 3.88 -2.70
N SER A 86 2.90 4.33 -2.56
CA SER A 86 3.26 5.72 -2.21
C SER A 86 2.77 6.76 -3.21
N THR A 87 2.59 6.41 -4.46
CA THR A 87 2.07 7.31 -5.52
C THR A 87 0.62 7.69 -5.24
N VAL A 88 -0.24 6.72 -4.96
CA VAL A 88 -1.65 6.97 -4.60
C VAL A 88 -1.74 7.64 -3.23
N PHE A 89 -0.96 7.17 -2.27
CA PHE A 89 -0.86 7.81 -0.96
C PHE A 89 -0.57 9.32 -1.07
N GLY A 90 0.25 9.73 -2.04
CA GLY A 90 0.72 11.10 -2.19
C GLY A 90 1.95 11.38 -1.32
N TRP A 91 2.97 10.51 -1.43
CA TRP A 91 4.22 10.71 -0.70
C TRP A 91 4.91 11.99 -1.12
N GLY A 92 5.27 12.82 -0.15
CA GLY A 92 5.99 14.09 -0.39
C GLY A 92 5.11 15.28 -0.78
N VAL A 93 3.78 15.11 -0.87
CA VAL A 93 2.85 16.19 -1.19
C VAL A 93 1.75 16.34 -0.14
N SER A 94 1.12 17.51 -0.10
CA SER A 94 -0.07 17.74 0.72
C SER A 94 -1.24 16.85 0.26
N GLU A 95 -2.22 16.60 1.14
CA GLU A 95 -3.38 15.78 0.78
C GLU A 95 -4.12 16.34 -0.44
N SER A 96 -4.28 17.66 -0.53
CA SER A 96 -4.92 18.36 -1.64
C SER A 96 -4.28 18.11 -3.01
N ASP A 97 -2.99 17.78 -3.03
CA ASP A 97 -2.18 17.57 -4.24
C ASP A 97 -1.98 16.08 -4.55
N SER A 98 -2.56 15.20 -3.74
CA SER A 98 -2.54 13.77 -3.98
C SER A 98 -3.41 13.38 -5.18
N LEU A 99 -3.07 12.30 -5.87
CA LEU A 99 -3.82 11.80 -7.01
C LEU A 99 -5.32 11.62 -6.72
N PRO A 100 -5.73 11.02 -5.58
CA PRO A 100 -7.15 10.91 -5.24
C PRO A 100 -7.85 12.26 -5.03
N ALA A 101 -7.17 13.24 -4.42
CA ALA A 101 -7.74 14.58 -4.23
C ALA A 101 -7.91 15.33 -5.56
N LEU A 102 -6.91 15.24 -6.45
CA LEU A 102 -7.00 15.82 -7.79
C LEU A 102 -8.13 15.18 -8.61
N LEU A 103 -8.31 13.87 -8.51
CA LEU A 103 -9.42 13.16 -9.16
C LEU A 103 -10.77 13.62 -8.59
N ARG A 104 -10.90 13.71 -7.27
CA ARG A 104 -12.10 14.23 -6.57
C ARG A 104 -12.50 15.61 -7.07
N ASN A 105 -11.52 16.50 -7.24
CA ASN A 105 -11.76 17.86 -7.72
C ASN A 105 -12.18 17.93 -9.20
N LYS A 106 -11.82 16.94 -9.99
CA LYS A 106 -12.17 16.87 -11.43
C LYS A 106 -13.50 16.18 -11.68
N ILE A 107 -13.92 15.28 -10.81
CA ILE A 107 -15.20 14.59 -10.94
C ILE A 107 -16.31 15.47 -10.40
N LYS A 108 -17.30 15.78 -11.24
CA LYS A 108 -18.49 16.51 -10.81
C LYS A 108 -19.50 15.54 -10.22
N ASN A 109 -20.14 15.95 -9.13
CA ASN A 109 -21.31 15.24 -8.62
C ASN A 109 -22.40 15.16 -9.71
N SER A 110 -23.11 14.04 -9.77
CA SER A 110 -24.32 13.95 -10.60
C SER A 110 -25.51 14.51 -9.82
N ASP A 111 -26.57 14.89 -10.52
CA ASP A 111 -27.78 15.47 -9.91
C ASP A 111 -28.43 14.54 -8.86
N SER A 112 -28.18 13.24 -8.95
CA SER A 112 -28.77 12.21 -8.08
C SER A 112 -27.82 11.58 -7.07
N LYS A 113 -26.48 11.70 -7.25
CA LYS A 113 -25.50 11.05 -6.36
C LYS A 113 -24.32 11.95 -6.07
N SER A 114 -23.91 11.97 -4.80
CA SER A 114 -22.62 12.52 -4.41
C SER A 114 -21.51 11.54 -4.78
N ILE A 115 -20.41 12.03 -5.34
CA ILE A 115 -19.26 11.18 -5.69
C ILE A 115 -18.19 11.36 -4.63
N ARG A 116 -17.81 10.25 -4.00
CA ARG A 116 -16.74 10.21 -3.02
C ARG A 116 -15.55 9.41 -3.55
N VAL A 117 -14.41 10.07 -3.72
CA VAL A 117 -13.13 9.43 -4.05
C VAL A 117 -12.32 9.32 -2.78
N ILE A 118 -11.92 8.11 -2.42
CA ILE A 118 -11.20 7.80 -1.18
C ILE A 118 -9.76 7.42 -1.52
N ASN A 119 -8.82 8.03 -0.80
CA ASN A 119 -7.41 7.69 -0.87
C ASN A 119 -7.13 6.44 -0.04
N ALA A 120 -7.00 5.30 -0.69
CA ALA A 120 -6.62 4.03 -0.08
C ALA A 120 -5.17 3.64 -0.41
N GLY A 121 -4.33 4.61 -0.78
CA GLY A 121 -2.89 4.40 -0.97
C GLY A 121 -2.18 4.20 0.36
N ILE A 122 -1.29 3.22 0.41
CA ILE A 122 -0.44 2.95 1.57
C ILE A 122 1.00 2.81 1.07
N PRO A 123 1.96 3.58 1.60
CA PRO A 123 3.35 3.49 1.18
C PRO A 123 3.87 2.06 1.27
N TRP A 124 4.65 1.64 0.28
CA TRP A 124 5.24 0.30 0.15
C TRP A 124 4.29 -0.83 -0.26
N TYR A 125 3.00 -0.60 -0.38
CA TYR A 125 2.09 -1.62 -0.88
C TYR A 125 2.46 -2.04 -2.30
N ALA A 126 2.49 -3.34 -2.52
CA ALA A 126 2.52 -4.02 -3.80
C ALA A 126 1.16 -4.69 -4.03
N SER A 127 0.92 -5.22 -5.21
CA SER A 127 -0.37 -5.76 -5.66
C SER A 127 -1.01 -6.76 -4.68
N TRP A 128 -0.22 -7.60 -4.03
CA TRP A 128 -0.72 -8.57 -3.05
C TRP A 128 -1.21 -7.92 -1.73
N HIS A 129 -0.57 -6.81 -1.28
CA HIS A 129 -1.07 -6.04 -0.15
C HIS A 129 -2.37 -5.33 -0.52
N GLU A 130 -2.42 -4.81 -1.74
CA GLU A 130 -3.60 -4.13 -2.28
C GLU A 130 -4.79 -5.07 -2.38
N ALA A 131 -4.55 -6.30 -2.88
CA ALA A 131 -5.56 -7.35 -2.91
C ALA A 131 -6.07 -7.65 -1.49
N SER A 132 -5.18 -7.78 -0.50
CA SER A 132 -5.57 -7.99 0.90
C SER A 132 -6.41 -6.83 1.44
N LEU A 133 -5.99 -5.58 1.18
CA LEU A 133 -6.74 -4.38 1.58
C LEU A 133 -8.14 -4.35 0.95
N ILE A 134 -8.25 -4.71 -0.32
CA ILE A 134 -9.52 -4.79 -1.02
C ILE A 134 -10.41 -5.84 -0.36
N PHE A 135 -9.94 -7.07 -0.23
CA PHE A 135 -10.75 -8.18 0.27
C PHE A 135 -11.16 -8.02 1.73
N PHE A 136 -10.24 -7.62 2.61
CA PHE A 136 -10.47 -7.65 4.06
C PHE A 136 -10.95 -6.33 4.64
N LYS A 137 -10.98 -5.25 3.84
CA LYS A 137 -11.39 -3.95 4.37
C LYS A 137 -12.30 -3.18 3.40
N ILE A 138 -11.89 -2.98 2.15
CA ILE A 138 -12.60 -2.10 1.22
C ILE A 138 -13.95 -2.69 0.81
N MET A 139 -14.03 -4.00 0.54
CA MET A 139 -15.28 -4.65 0.11
C MET A 139 -16.41 -4.52 1.12
N GLU A 140 -16.10 -4.49 2.42
CA GLU A 140 -17.09 -4.28 3.49
C GLU A 140 -17.71 -2.88 3.48
N MET A 141 -17.06 -1.92 2.82
CA MET A 141 -17.51 -0.52 2.69
C MET A 141 -18.36 -0.26 1.46
N ASN A 142 -18.79 -1.32 0.73
CA ASN A 142 -19.62 -1.26 -0.47
C ASN A 142 -19.07 -0.29 -1.55
N PRO A 143 -17.86 -0.52 -2.09
CA PRO A 143 -17.32 0.29 -3.18
C PRO A 143 -18.18 0.13 -4.45
N ASP A 144 -18.34 1.21 -5.22
CA ASP A 144 -18.88 1.13 -6.59
C ASP A 144 -17.75 0.93 -7.60
N TRP A 145 -16.58 1.53 -7.31
CA TRP A 145 -15.38 1.42 -8.13
C TRP A 145 -14.13 1.27 -7.26
N ILE A 146 -13.22 0.43 -7.72
CA ILE A 146 -11.87 0.30 -7.19
C ILE A 146 -10.92 0.54 -8.36
N ILE A 147 -10.03 1.51 -8.22
CA ILE A 147 -9.02 1.87 -9.21
C ILE A 147 -7.66 1.57 -8.59
N CYS A 148 -6.95 0.58 -9.12
CA CYS A 148 -5.60 0.23 -8.69
C CYS A 148 -4.58 0.98 -9.55
N VAL A 149 -3.59 1.60 -8.88
CA VAL A 149 -2.47 2.29 -9.51
C VAL A 149 -1.19 1.80 -8.86
N ASP A 150 -0.62 0.77 -9.42
CA ASP A 150 0.53 0.05 -8.89
C ASP A 150 1.61 -0.23 -9.94
N ALA A 151 2.33 -1.31 -9.81
CA ALA A 151 3.42 -1.86 -10.60
C ALA A 151 4.84 -1.45 -10.15
N LEU A 152 5.07 -0.27 -9.58
CA LEU A 152 6.43 0.14 -9.22
C LEU A 152 7.03 -0.73 -8.12
N ASN A 153 6.27 -0.98 -7.07
CA ASN A 153 6.72 -1.80 -5.94
C ASN A 153 6.83 -3.28 -6.33
N ASP A 154 5.91 -3.78 -7.16
CA ASP A 154 5.96 -5.14 -7.71
C ASP A 154 7.21 -5.35 -8.57
N THR A 155 7.49 -4.39 -9.46
CA THR A 155 8.69 -4.40 -10.30
C THR A 155 9.96 -4.36 -9.44
N ALA A 156 10.01 -3.49 -8.43
CA ALA A 156 11.15 -3.39 -7.54
C ALA A 156 11.39 -4.70 -6.75
N GLN A 157 10.32 -5.36 -6.29
CA GLN A 157 10.41 -6.66 -5.65
C GLN A 157 10.86 -7.77 -6.59
N GLY A 158 10.43 -7.74 -7.85
CA GLY A 158 10.81 -8.73 -8.86
C GLY A 158 12.26 -8.61 -9.33
N ILE A 159 12.80 -7.39 -9.41
CA ILE A 159 14.17 -7.15 -9.87
C ILE A 159 15.20 -7.38 -8.75
N ALA A 160 14.83 -7.13 -7.52
CA ALA A 160 15.70 -7.29 -6.35
C ALA A 160 15.13 -8.38 -5.42
N PRO A 161 15.39 -9.68 -5.69
CA PRO A 161 14.87 -10.79 -4.89
C PRO A 161 15.33 -10.75 -3.42
N ASN A 162 16.38 -10.00 -3.11
CA ASN A 162 16.84 -9.69 -1.74
C ASN A 162 16.35 -8.32 -1.29
N TRP A 163 15.51 -7.64 -2.08
CA TRP A 163 14.85 -6.44 -1.64
C TRP A 163 13.74 -6.84 -0.68
N GLU A 164 14.13 -6.90 0.56
CA GLU A 164 13.15 -6.95 1.64
C GLU A 164 12.69 -5.50 1.87
N PRO A 165 11.51 -5.09 1.39
CA PRO A 165 10.88 -3.86 1.89
C PRO A 165 10.70 -3.95 3.39
N VAL A 166 11.11 -5.06 3.90
CA VAL A 166 10.65 -5.74 5.06
C VAL A 166 11.73 -6.21 5.98
N SER A 167 12.98 -5.95 5.68
CA SER A 167 14.04 -6.14 6.69
C SER A 167 13.77 -5.34 7.98
N HIS A 168 12.61 -4.70 8.07
CA HIS A 168 12.12 -3.87 9.15
C HIS A 168 10.76 -4.34 9.72
N GLY A 169 10.42 -5.60 9.57
CA GLY A 169 9.26 -6.18 10.24
C GLY A 169 7.90 -5.99 9.56
N PHE A 170 7.87 -5.66 8.27
CA PHE A 170 6.63 -5.40 7.53
C PHE A 170 5.94 -6.63 6.93
N LEU A 171 6.56 -7.80 6.93
CA LEU A 171 5.85 -9.05 6.64
C LEU A 171 5.49 -9.72 7.96
N ASP A 172 4.21 -9.84 8.17
CA ASP A 172 3.72 -10.71 9.22
C ASP A 172 4.27 -12.13 8.96
N PRO A 173 4.96 -12.74 9.94
CA PRO A 173 5.51 -14.09 9.81
C PRO A 173 4.57 -15.13 9.19
N PRO A 174 3.26 -15.14 9.47
CA PRO A 174 2.33 -16.08 8.85
C PRO A 174 2.20 -15.95 7.33
N LEU A 175 2.16 -14.74 6.81
CA LEU A 175 2.08 -14.52 5.35
C LEU A 175 3.39 -14.85 4.65
N LYS A 176 4.53 -14.53 5.26
CA LYS A 176 5.85 -14.94 4.75
C LYS A 176 5.96 -16.46 4.70
N VAL A 177 5.59 -17.15 5.78
CA VAL A 177 5.59 -18.61 5.87
C VAL A 177 4.63 -19.25 4.87
N ALA A 178 3.44 -18.66 4.67
CA ALA A 178 2.49 -19.12 3.66
C ALA A 178 3.04 -18.96 2.24
N PHE A 179 3.67 -17.83 1.95
CA PHE A 179 4.28 -17.56 0.64
C PHE A 179 5.49 -18.44 0.36
N GLU A 180 6.36 -18.64 1.34
CA GLU A 180 7.50 -19.54 1.24
C GLU A 180 7.06 -21.00 1.05
N ARG A 181 5.99 -21.44 1.72
CA ARG A 181 5.40 -22.77 1.55
C ARG A 181 4.78 -22.96 0.17
N LEU A 182 4.10 -21.95 -0.38
CA LEU A 182 3.53 -21.98 -1.72
C LEU A 182 4.62 -22.10 -2.81
N HIS A 183 5.79 -21.49 -2.58
CA HIS A 183 6.91 -21.54 -3.53
C HIS A 183 7.82 -22.76 -3.33
N SER A 184 7.88 -23.32 -2.13
CA SER A 184 8.71 -24.51 -1.84
C SER A 184 8.05 -25.84 -2.17
N SER A 185 6.73 -25.88 -2.39
CA SER A 185 5.98 -27.11 -2.68
C SER A 185 5.72 -27.30 -4.18
N SER A 186 6.77 -27.47 -4.96
CA SER A 186 6.62 -27.96 -6.35
C SER A 186 6.38 -29.48 -6.44
N SER A 187 6.15 -30.18 -5.34
CA SER A 187 5.71 -31.57 -5.34
C SER A 187 4.87 -31.91 -4.10
N ASP A 188 3.63 -32.27 -4.32
CA ASP A 188 2.80 -33.08 -3.44
C ASP A 188 2.13 -32.47 -2.18
N ARG A 189 1.53 -31.28 -2.23
CA ARG A 189 0.49 -30.94 -1.21
C ARG A 189 -0.67 -30.15 -1.81
N SER A 190 -1.89 -30.48 -1.39
CA SER A 190 -3.08 -29.76 -1.87
C SER A 190 -3.14 -28.35 -1.24
N PHE A 191 -3.26 -27.34 -2.07
CA PHE A 191 -3.43 -25.92 -1.71
C PHE A 191 -4.45 -25.68 -0.57
N LEU A 192 -5.54 -26.45 -0.54
CA LEU A 192 -6.56 -26.38 0.49
C LEU A 192 -6.10 -26.91 1.86
N GLY A 193 -5.22 -27.91 1.90
CA GLY A 193 -4.71 -28.44 3.17
C GLY A 193 -3.81 -27.44 3.89
N ASP A 194 -3.00 -26.69 3.14
CA ASP A 194 -2.11 -25.68 3.70
C ASP A 194 -2.87 -24.43 4.18
N LEU A 195 -3.94 -24.03 3.45
CA LEU A 195 -4.82 -22.92 3.88
C LEU A 195 -5.58 -23.23 5.17
N LEU A 196 -6.03 -24.47 5.35
CA LEU A 196 -6.77 -24.90 6.54
C LEU A 196 -5.85 -25.10 7.75
N SER A 197 -4.56 -25.45 7.55
CA SER A 197 -3.61 -25.57 8.65
C SER A 197 -3.24 -24.23 9.29
N VAL A 198 -3.28 -23.14 8.53
CA VAL A 198 -3.04 -21.78 9.05
C VAL A 198 -4.20 -21.28 9.90
N SER A 199 -5.45 -21.73 9.65
CA SER A 199 -6.63 -21.31 10.40
C SER A 199 -6.77 -21.96 11.76
N GLN A 200 -5.98 -23.01 12.08
CA GLN A 200 -6.05 -23.72 13.38
C GLN A 200 -5.00 -23.26 14.39
N THR A 201 -4.19 -22.26 14.08
CA THR A 201 -3.10 -21.80 14.95
C THR A 201 -3.39 -20.44 15.61
N TYR A 202 -4.65 -19.97 15.54
CA TYR A 202 -5.11 -18.75 16.23
C TYR A 202 -6.36 -19.03 17.07
#